data_f6e2e08f4a3771928cbfe01ad472366b
#
_entry.id   f6e2e08f4a3771928cbfe01ad472366b
#
_cell.length_a   1.000
_cell.length_b   1.000
_cell.length_c   1.000
_cell.angle_alpha   90.00
_cell.angle_beta   90.00
_cell.angle_gamma   90.00
#
_symmetry.space_group_name_H-M   'P 1'
#
loop_
_entity.id
_entity.type
_entity.pdbx_description
1 polymer ?
#
loop_
_entity_poly.entity_id
_entity_poly.type
_entity_poly.pdbx_seq_one_letter_code
_entity_poly.pdbx_strand_id
1 'polypeptide(L)'
;LAIEAFGEKVAGLDDKQTTIAWHFISSMIAAAVLEELVFRGYLIITGRGNLVLITSAIVFSLLFALAHPYLWAFKINEGLTINLNSGKAWFTTSFLFIKSLWFYHVRFASWNPRQSLLPSVAAHMVANLATYAIKAKQGFITW
;
A
#
# COMPACT_ATOMS: atom_id res chain seq x y z
N LEU A 1 5.02 3.47 -8.56
CA LEU A 1 3.82 3.65 -9.39
C LEU A 1 4.10 3.46 -10.87
N ALA A 2 4.98 4.26 -11.50
CA ALA A 2 5.43 3.97 -12.87
C ALA A 2 6.05 2.56 -12.96
N ILE A 3 6.84 2.17 -11.97
CA ILE A 3 7.44 0.83 -11.83
C ILE A 3 6.36 -0.24 -11.64
N GLU A 4 5.31 0.03 -10.87
CA GLU A 4 4.18 -0.89 -10.66
C GLU A 4 3.40 -1.11 -11.96
N ALA A 5 2.96 -0.02 -12.60
CA ALA A 5 2.25 -0.09 -13.88
C ALA A 5 3.11 -0.73 -14.99
N PHE A 6 4.40 -0.43 -15.02
CA PHE A 6 5.35 -1.08 -15.92
C PHE A 6 5.50 -2.56 -15.60
N GLY A 7 5.65 -2.91 -14.32
CA GLY A 7 5.77 -4.30 -13.86
C GLY A 7 4.50 -5.11 -14.18
N GLU A 8 3.30 -4.54 -13.97
CA GLU A 8 2.03 -5.18 -14.36
C GLU A 8 1.97 -5.43 -15.87
N LYS A 9 2.39 -4.47 -16.68
CA LYS A 9 2.41 -4.61 -18.14
C LYS A 9 3.41 -5.68 -18.59
N VAL A 10 4.63 -5.69 -18.04
CA VAL A 10 5.64 -6.71 -18.34
C VAL A 10 5.20 -8.11 -17.90
N ALA A 11 4.46 -8.20 -16.79
CA ALA A 11 3.91 -9.46 -16.28
C ALA A 11 2.62 -9.89 -16.99
N GLY A 12 2.08 -9.11 -17.95
CA GLY A 12 0.82 -9.39 -18.62
C GLY A 12 -0.40 -9.39 -17.69
N LEU A 13 -0.41 -8.48 -16.72
CA LEU A 13 -1.45 -8.36 -15.68
C LEU A 13 -2.27 -7.07 -15.78
N ASP A 14 -1.99 -6.24 -16.78
CA ASP A 14 -2.57 -4.91 -16.96
C ASP A 14 -4.05 -4.94 -17.39
N ASP A 15 -4.50 -5.98 -18.06
CA ASP A 15 -5.89 -6.22 -18.45
C ASP A 15 -6.83 -6.60 -17.30
N LYS A 16 -6.27 -6.94 -16.13
CA LYS A 16 -7.01 -7.34 -14.92
C LYS A 16 -7.27 -6.19 -13.95
N GLN A 17 -7.28 -4.96 -14.44
CA GLN A 17 -7.56 -3.77 -13.63
C GLN A 17 -9.05 -3.66 -13.27
N THR A 18 -9.34 -3.24 -12.03
CA THR A 18 -10.70 -2.95 -11.57
C THR A 18 -11.04 -1.48 -11.74
N THR A 19 -12.27 -1.18 -12.14
CA THR A 19 -12.79 0.19 -12.15
C THR A 19 -13.06 0.68 -10.73
N ILE A 20 -12.89 1.97 -10.50
CA ILE A 20 -13.22 2.65 -9.25
C ILE A 20 -14.09 3.88 -9.54
N ALA A 21 -14.99 4.24 -8.62
CA ALA A 21 -15.79 5.43 -8.74
C ALA A 21 -14.93 6.70 -8.48
N TRP A 22 -15.26 7.81 -9.14
CA TRP A 22 -14.48 9.04 -9.05
C TRP A 22 -14.30 9.55 -7.61
N HIS A 23 -15.32 9.40 -6.77
CA HIS A 23 -15.28 9.85 -5.36
C HIS A 23 -14.37 8.98 -4.47
N PHE A 24 -13.88 7.85 -4.97
CA PHE A 24 -12.97 6.98 -4.21
C PHE A 24 -11.64 7.66 -3.86
N ILE A 25 -11.30 8.75 -4.55
CA ILE A 25 -10.12 9.56 -4.25
C ILE A 25 -10.10 10.07 -2.79
N SER A 26 -11.26 10.48 -2.25
CA SER A 26 -11.37 10.92 -0.85
C SER A 26 -11.05 9.80 0.13
N SER A 27 -11.50 8.58 -0.15
CA SER A 27 -11.17 7.40 0.64
C SER A 27 -9.68 7.06 0.57
N MET A 28 -9.06 7.21 -0.59
CA MET A 28 -7.61 6.98 -0.77
C MET A 28 -6.76 7.98 0.02
N ILE A 29 -7.20 9.25 0.11
CA ILE A 29 -6.55 10.29 0.91
C ILE A 29 -6.71 9.97 2.40
N ALA A 30 -7.92 9.68 2.85
CA ALA A 30 -8.20 9.34 4.25
C ALA A 30 -7.43 8.07 4.68
N ALA A 31 -7.42 7.04 3.84
CA ALA A 31 -6.68 5.81 4.08
C ALA A 31 -5.18 6.09 4.26
N ALA A 32 -4.57 6.91 3.40
CA ALA A 32 -3.15 7.25 3.52
C ALA A 32 -2.80 7.86 4.89
N VAL A 33 -3.66 8.74 5.43
CA VAL A 33 -3.46 9.33 6.76
C VAL A 33 -3.64 8.29 7.85
N LEU A 34 -4.76 7.55 7.84
CA LEU A 34 -5.11 6.60 8.90
C LEU A 34 -4.12 5.43 8.95
N GLU A 35 -3.73 4.90 7.81
CA GLU A 35 -2.79 3.78 7.73
C GLU A 35 -1.39 4.19 8.20
N GLU A 36 -0.92 5.40 7.87
CA GLU A 36 0.36 5.89 8.38
C GLU A 36 0.32 6.12 9.90
N LEU A 37 -0.78 6.66 10.43
CA LEU A 37 -0.96 6.81 11.87
C LEU A 37 -0.91 5.46 12.60
N VAL A 38 -1.58 4.44 12.06
CA VAL A 38 -1.63 3.11 12.67
C VAL A 38 -0.28 2.41 12.53
N PHE A 39 0.19 2.18 11.32
CA PHE A 39 1.34 1.32 11.07
C PHE A 39 2.67 1.99 11.41
N ARG A 40 2.84 3.25 11.07
CA ARG A 40 4.10 3.98 11.29
C ARG A 40 4.06 4.83 12.54
N GLY A 41 2.87 5.26 12.98
CA GLY A 41 2.70 6.03 14.22
C GLY A 41 2.62 5.16 15.46
N TYR A 42 1.66 4.26 15.51
CA TYR A 42 1.27 3.55 16.71
C TYR A 42 1.95 2.18 16.86
N LEU A 43 1.92 1.34 15.83
CA LEU A 43 2.39 -0.05 15.94
C LEU A 43 3.92 -0.17 15.97
N ILE A 44 4.66 0.72 15.30
CA ILE A 44 6.11 0.62 15.17
C ILE A 44 6.81 0.67 16.55
N ILE A 45 7.76 -0.23 16.77
CA ILE A 45 8.53 -0.30 18.00
C ILE A 45 9.82 0.50 17.84
N THR A 46 9.90 1.62 18.57
CA THR A 46 11.07 2.50 18.60
C THR A 46 11.78 2.45 19.97
N GLY A 47 13.01 2.98 20.05
CA GLY A 47 13.74 3.12 21.33
C GLY A 47 14.33 1.82 21.89
N ARG A 48 14.24 0.70 21.16
CA ARG A 48 14.79 -0.62 21.56
C ARG A 48 15.95 -1.09 20.67
N GLY A 49 16.59 -0.17 19.95
CA GLY A 49 17.71 -0.45 19.04
C GLY A 49 17.28 -0.74 17.60
N ASN A 50 18.27 -0.67 16.69
CA ASN A 50 18.03 -0.75 15.25
C ASN A 50 17.46 -2.11 14.80
N LEU A 51 17.89 -3.21 15.41
CA LEU A 51 17.39 -4.53 15.07
C LEU A 51 15.89 -4.65 15.33
N VAL A 52 15.43 -4.18 16.49
CA VAL A 52 14.00 -4.20 16.85
C VAL A 52 13.20 -3.29 15.92
N LEU A 53 13.72 -2.11 15.59
CA LEU A 53 13.09 -1.19 14.64
C LEU A 53 12.94 -1.84 13.26
N ILE A 54 14.01 -2.41 12.71
CA ILE A 54 14.00 -3.05 11.38
C ILE A 54 13.05 -4.25 11.37
N THR A 55 13.13 -5.12 12.37
CA THR A 55 12.25 -6.30 12.46
C THR A 55 10.78 -5.88 12.57
N SER A 56 10.46 -4.87 13.40
CA SER A 56 9.09 -4.37 13.50
C SER A 56 8.60 -3.73 12.20
N ALA A 57 9.46 -2.99 11.48
CA ALA A 57 9.11 -2.44 10.17
C ALA A 57 8.81 -3.53 9.15
N ILE A 58 9.59 -4.62 9.12
CA ILE A 58 9.35 -5.78 8.24
C ILE A 58 8.02 -6.46 8.59
N VAL A 59 7.81 -6.78 9.87
CA VAL A 59 6.59 -7.46 10.34
C VAL A 59 5.35 -6.61 10.05
N PHE A 60 5.36 -5.32 10.38
CA PHE A 60 4.20 -4.47 10.14
C PHE A 60 4.01 -4.12 8.66
N SER A 61 5.06 -4.14 7.83
CA SER A 61 4.91 -4.04 6.38
C SER A 61 4.24 -5.29 5.79
N LEU A 62 4.57 -6.48 6.32
CA LEU A 62 3.91 -7.71 5.92
C LEU A 62 2.44 -7.71 6.33
N LEU A 63 2.14 -7.31 7.57
CA LEU A 63 0.75 -7.19 8.05
C LEU A 63 -0.03 -6.14 7.23
N PHE A 64 0.58 -5.01 6.90
CA PHE A 64 0.00 -4.00 6.01
C PHE A 64 -0.38 -4.58 4.65
N ALA A 65 0.52 -5.31 4.01
CA ALA A 65 0.27 -5.90 2.71
C ALA A 65 -0.82 -6.99 2.77
N LEU A 66 -0.81 -7.81 3.81
CA LEU A 66 -1.80 -8.87 4.02
C LEU A 66 -3.18 -8.35 4.48
N ALA A 67 -3.26 -7.18 5.12
CA ALA A 67 -4.53 -6.53 5.45
C ALA A 67 -5.31 -6.10 4.20
N HIS A 68 -4.64 -5.92 3.06
CA HIS A 68 -5.31 -5.60 1.80
C HIS A 68 -5.87 -6.88 1.16
N PRO A 69 -7.16 -6.88 0.74
CA PRO A 69 -7.86 -8.09 0.31
C PRO A 69 -7.54 -8.49 -1.14
N TYR A 70 -6.26 -8.74 -1.45
CA TYR A 70 -5.83 -9.25 -2.75
C TYR A 70 -5.65 -10.77 -2.75
N LEU A 71 -5.06 -11.31 -1.67
CA LEU A 71 -4.87 -12.76 -1.48
C LEU A 71 -6.08 -13.41 -0.82
N TRP A 72 -7.03 -12.64 -0.32
CA TRP A 72 -8.25 -13.10 0.31
C TRP A 72 -9.41 -12.14 0.03
N ALA A 73 -10.62 -12.60 0.15
CA ALA A 73 -11.82 -11.78 0.08
C ALA A 73 -12.84 -12.31 1.10
N PHE A 74 -13.62 -11.42 1.69
CA PHE A 74 -14.73 -11.78 2.55
C PHE A 74 -16.03 -11.32 1.89
N LYS A 75 -16.93 -12.27 1.64
CA LYS A 75 -18.26 -12.00 1.10
C LYS A 75 -19.31 -12.49 2.11
N ILE A 76 -20.31 -11.70 2.36
CA ILE A 76 -21.34 -11.98 3.38
C ILE A 76 -21.98 -13.35 3.18
N ASN A 77 -22.21 -13.77 1.94
CA ASN A 77 -22.90 -15.03 1.61
C ASN A 77 -21.96 -16.22 1.35
N GLU A 78 -20.65 -15.99 1.13
CA GLU A 78 -19.66 -17.02 0.77
C GLU A 78 -18.59 -17.21 1.84
N GLY A 79 -18.53 -16.28 2.83
CA GLY A 79 -17.50 -16.29 3.87
C GLY A 79 -16.13 -15.84 3.35
N LEU A 80 -15.07 -16.33 4.01
CA LEU A 80 -13.68 -16.05 3.66
C LEU A 80 -13.25 -16.94 2.49
N THR A 81 -12.80 -16.33 1.40
CA THR A 81 -12.19 -17.01 0.26
C THR A 81 -10.71 -16.64 0.16
N ILE A 82 -9.86 -17.60 -0.17
CA ILE A 82 -8.42 -17.41 -0.31
C ILE A 82 -8.03 -17.62 -1.77
N ASN A 83 -7.32 -16.66 -2.35
CA ASN A 83 -6.95 -16.63 -3.76
C ASN A 83 -5.42 -16.72 -3.95
N LEU A 84 -4.83 -17.86 -3.63
CA LEU A 84 -3.38 -18.09 -3.77
C LEU A 84 -2.93 -18.40 -5.21
N ASN A 85 -3.85 -18.71 -6.11
CA ASN A 85 -3.54 -19.07 -7.49
C ASN A 85 -3.45 -17.84 -8.43
N SER A 86 -3.72 -16.64 -7.92
CA SER A 86 -3.68 -15.41 -8.73
C SER A 86 -2.29 -14.77 -8.71
N GLY A 87 -1.59 -14.81 -9.83
CA GLY A 87 -0.32 -14.08 -10.01
C GLY A 87 -0.47 -12.57 -9.78
N LYS A 88 -1.62 -11.98 -10.18
CA LYS A 88 -1.95 -10.56 -9.91
C LYS A 88 -2.04 -10.28 -8.41
N ALA A 89 -2.70 -11.14 -7.65
CA ALA A 89 -2.83 -10.98 -6.19
C ALA A 89 -1.46 -10.99 -5.51
N TRP A 90 -0.61 -11.93 -5.87
CA TRP A 90 0.77 -12.00 -5.34
C TRP A 90 1.61 -10.80 -5.75
N PHE A 91 1.55 -10.38 -7.00
CA PHE A 91 2.27 -9.20 -7.49
C PHE A 91 1.87 -7.96 -6.69
N THR A 92 0.56 -7.69 -6.57
CA THR A 92 0.06 -6.51 -5.86
C THR A 92 0.41 -6.55 -4.37
N THR A 93 0.25 -7.71 -3.70
CA THR A 93 0.60 -7.86 -2.28
C THR A 93 2.10 -7.65 -2.04
N SER A 94 2.96 -8.22 -2.91
CA SER A 94 4.42 -8.02 -2.82
C SER A 94 4.80 -6.56 -3.03
N PHE A 95 4.15 -5.89 -3.98
CA PHE A 95 4.39 -4.47 -4.24
C PHE A 95 3.94 -3.59 -3.07
N LEU A 96 2.82 -3.91 -2.43
CA LEU A 96 2.37 -3.23 -1.21
C LEU A 96 3.36 -3.42 -0.05
N PHE A 97 3.91 -4.61 0.11
CA PHE A 97 4.95 -4.87 1.10
C PHE A 97 6.18 -3.98 0.88
N ILE A 98 6.71 -3.93 -0.35
CA ILE A 98 7.87 -3.10 -0.71
C ILE A 98 7.55 -1.61 -0.50
N LYS A 99 6.37 -1.17 -0.94
CA LYS A 99 5.89 0.21 -0.75
C LYS A 99 5.78 0.58 0.73
N SER A 100 5.29 -0.34 1.56
CA SER A 100 5.21 -0.16 3.00
C SER A 100 6.59 -0.01 3.65
N LEU A 101 7.58 -0.82 3.26
CA LEU A 101 8.97 -0.67 3.71
C LEU A 101 9.55 0.69 3.30
N TRP A 102 9.24 1.16 2.09
CA TRP A 102 9.64 2.49 1.63
C TRP A 102 9.08 3.61 2.53
N PHE A 103 7.82 3.52 2.98
CA PHE A 103 7.24 4.50 3.89
C PHE A 103 7.92 4.49 5.26
N TYR A 104 8.33 3.32 5.79
CA TYR A 104 9.18 3.24 6.96
C TYR A 104 10.53 3.91 6.73
N HIS A 105 11.19 3.64 5.59
CA HIS A 105 12.44 4.30 5.25
C HIS A 105 12.29 5.82 5.23
N VAL A 106 11.25 6.36 4.59
CA VAL A 106 10.97 7.80 4.53
C VAL A 106 10.78 8.40 5.93
N ARG A 107 10.09 7.70 6.84
CA ARG A 107 9.92 8.17 8.21
C ARG A 107 11.22 8.21 9.00
N PHE A 108 12.04 7.17 8.91
CA PHE A 108 13.26 7.02 9.71
C PHE A 108 14.53 7.43 8.98
N ALA A 109 14.43 8.05 7.81
CA ALA A 109 15.58 8.55 7.05
C ALA A 109 16.33 9.64 7.79
N SER A 110 17.64 9.74 7.54
CA SER A 110 18.54 10.72 8.19
C SER A 110 18.12 12.18 7.99
N TRP A 111 17.47 12.49 6.89
CA TRP A 111 16.92 13.82 6.60
C TRP A 111 15.63 14.13 7.37
N ASN A 112 15.04 13.17 8.09
CA ASN A 112 13.89 13.36 8.98
C ASN A 112 14.28 13.08 10.45
N PRO A 113 15.17 13.88 11.05
CA PRO A 113 15.74 13.61 12.38
C PRO A 113 14.71 13.59 13.51
N ARG A 114 13.57 14.26 13.31
CA ARG A 114 12.44 14.25 14.27
C ARG A 114 11.54 13.02 14.12
N GLN A 115 11.82 12.14 13.15
CA GLN A 115 11.00 10.97 12.83
C GLN A 115 9.50 11.31 12.66
N SER A 116 9.24 12.48 12.08
CA SER A 116 7.89 12.95 11.80
C SER A 116 7.16 12.00 10.85
N LEU A 117 5.86 11.80 11.07
CA LEU A 117 5.00 11.03 10.14
C LEU A 117 4.70 11.78 8.85
N LEU A 118 4.83 13.11 8.84
CA LEU A 118 4.40 13.91 7.70
C LEU A 118 5.04 13.50 6.36
N PRO A 119 6.35 13.20 6.28
CA PRO A 119 6.94 12.74 5.03
C PRO A 119 6.37 11.40 4.55
N SER A 120 6.10 10.43 5.44
CA SER A 120 5.52 9.15 5.04
C SER A 120 4.06 9.29 4.64
N VAL A 121 3.27 10.11 5.33
CA VAL A 121 1.89 10.47 4.93
C VAL A 121 1.90 11.11 3.55
N ALA A 122 2.78 12.08 3.30
CA ALA A 122 2.88 12.75 2.00
C ALA A 122 3.28 11.77 0.89
N ALA A 123 4.26 10.90 1.14
CA ALA A 123 4.69 9.87 0.19
C ALA A 123 3.55 8.89 -0.12
N HIS A 124 2.78 8.47 0.88
CA HIS A 124 1.62 7.59 0.71
C HIS A 124 0.50 8.27 -0.09
N MET A 125 0.17 9.52 0.25
CA MET A 125 -0.82 10.30 -0.50
C MET A 125 -0.43 10.46 -1.96
N VAL A 126 0.82 10.83 -2.25
CA VAL A 126 1.34 10.92 -3.63
C VAL A 126 1.24 9.57 -4.34
N ALA A 127 1.54 8.47 -3.65
CA ALA A 127 1.38 7.13 -4.21
C ALA A 127 -0.09 6.82 -4.58
N ASN A 128 -1.03 7.13 -3.71
CA ASN A 128 -2.45 6.90 -3.97
C ASN A 128 -2.98 7.80 -5.09
N LEU A 129 -2.65 9.11 -5.06
CA LEU A 129 -3.06 10.06 -6.11
C LEU A 129 -2.50 9.68 -7.48
N ALA A 130 -1.27 9.22 -7.55
CA ALA A 130 -0.68 8.78 -8.82
C ALA A 130 -1.31 7.47 -9.32
N THR A 131 -1.69 6.53 -8.43
CA THR A 131 -2.50 5.36 -8.81
C THR A 131 -3.84 5.79 -9.38
N TYR A 132 -4.52 6.74 -8.73
CA TYR A 132 -5.78 7.29 -9.22
C TYR A 132 -5.62 7.94 -10.61
N ALA A 133 -4.59 8.78 -10.80
CA ALA A 133 -4.30 9.45 -12.07
C ALA A 133 -4.02 8.45 -13.21
N ILE A 134 -3.27 7.37 -12.93
CA ILE A 134 -3.01 6.31 -13.91
C ILE A 134 -4.32 5.61 -14.29
N LYS A 135 -5.15 5.25 -13.32
CA LYS A 135 -6.47 4.64 -13.58
C LYS A 135 -7.39 5.56 -14.38
N ALA A 136 -7.40 6.86 -14.08
CA ALA A 136 -8.14 7.87 -14.84
C ALA A 136 -7.68 7.93 -16.30
N LYS A 137 -6.38 7.96 -16.54
CA LYS A 137 -5.79 7.96 -17.89
C LYS A 137 -6.11 6.69 -18.68
N GLN A 138 -6.22 5.55 -17.99
CA GLN A 138 -6.53 4.25 -18.59
C GLN A 138 -8.03 3.98 -18.76
N GLY A 139 -8.92 4.89 -18.33
CA GLY A 139 -10.37 4.72 -18.43
C GLY A 139 -10.99 3.83 -17.34
N PHE A 140 -10.28 3.57 -16.23
CA PHE A 140 -10.78 2.78 -15.10
C PHE A 140 -11.43 3.64 -14.00
N ILE A 141 -11.89 4.85 -14.32
CA ILE A 141 -12.69 5.69 -13.43
C ILE A 141 -14.13 5.77 -13.96
N THR A 142 -15.10 5.45 -13.11
CA THR A 142 -16.54 5.67 -13.39
C THR A 142 -16.96 7.00 -12.76
N TRP A 143 -17.65 7.83 -13.56
CA TRP A 143 -18.13 9.17 -13.19
C TRP A 143 -19.57 9.14 -12.71
#